data_0fb413ad89702acd27e8a3aecec554a5
#
_entry.id   0fb413ad89702acd27e8a3aecec554a5
#
_cell.length_a   1.000
_cell.length_b   1.000
_cell.length_c   1.000
_cell.angle_alpha   90.00
_cell.angle_beta   90.00
_cell.angle_gamma   90.00
#
_symmetry.space_group_name_H-M   'P 1'
#
loop_
_entity.id
_entity.type
_entity.pdbx_description
1 polymer ?
#
loop_
_entity_poly.entity_id
_entity_poly.type
_entity_poly.pdbx_seq_one_letter_code
_entity_poly.pdbx_strand_id
1 'polypeptide(L)'
;MNARLSLRQLLAETQGRFIVPSFQRRYRWGEEATDKQNPVTLLLEGIGEAKSRGTDHFVHSIQLRRNDSTGAYEIINGQQRITCLYLLLKALGSDAPFHLDYEARPKAKAWLMSRFGDCTASNLDEDTCDIYHFKKSLEAIDAYFARATEQEKAVFADYALDHVHTLAITADEKADPVATFGLMNATKESMQAADIIKADILRLASDPAQPHATPRDLYNQRHRYAQEWEKCALWWNQSDVRQYYFTSADSPMSLMLMLCLRNYGDDCTQPLT
;
A
#
# COMPACT_ATOMS: atom_id res chain seq x y z
N MET A 1 -0.04 -19.36 8.58
CA MET A 1 1.27 -19.14 7.90
C MET A 1 2.13 -18.31 8.85
N ASN A 2 3.19 -18.88 9.38
CA ASN A 2 4.17 -18.16 10.22
C ASN A 2 5.56 -18.73 9.88
N ALA A 3 6.05 -18.41 8.68
CA ALA A 3 7.25 -19.00 8.13
C ALA A 3 8.04 -18.02 7.27
N ARG A 4 9.36 -18.26 7.14
CA ARG A 4 10.17 -17.65 6.09
C ARG A 4 9.81 -18.33 4.77
N LEU A 5 9.31 -17.56 3.82
CA LEU A 5 8.91 -18.02 2.49
C LEU A 5 9.65 -17.25 1.42
N SER A 6 9.99 -17.91 0.32
CA SER A 6 10.34 -17.21 -0.91
C SER A 6 9.11 -16.55 -1.51
N LEU A 7 9.29 -15.59 -2.41
CA LEU A 7 8.16 -14.93 -3.07
C LEU A 7 7.31 -15.96 -3.84
N ARG A 8 7.91 -16.94 -4.51
CA ARG A 8 7.20 -18.04 -5.18
C ARG A 8 6.36 -18.85 -4.20
N GLN A 9 6.90 -19.20 -3.04
CA GLN A 9 6.17 -19.92 -2.01
C GLN A 9 5.02 -19.08 -1.43
N LEU A 10 5.26 -17.77 -1.19
CA LEU A 10 4.24 -16.85 -0.73
C LEU A 10 3.06 -16.78 -1.73
N LEU A 11 3.37 -16.64 -3.02
CA LEU A 11 2.35 -16.61 -4.07
C LEU A 11 1.59 -17.95 -4.17
N ALA A 12 2.25 -19.08 -4.01
CA ALA A 12 1.59 -20.39 -3.99
C ALA A 12 0.64 -20.52 -2.80
N GLU A 13 1.07 -20.17 -1.58
CA GLU A 13 0.26 -20.23 -0.35
C GLU A 13 -0.95 -19.29 -0.39
N THR A 14 -0.81 -18.12 -1.00
CA THR A 14 -1.87 -17.11 -1.09
C THR A 14 -2.67 -17.20 -2.39
N GLN A 15 -2.37 -18.15 -3.26
CA GLN A 15 -2.89 -18.21 -4.64
C GLN A 15 -2.63 -16.90 -5.40
N GLY A 16 -1.60 -16.17 -5.00
CA GLY A 16 -1.25 -14.87 -5.55
C GLY A 16 -2.28 -13.76 -5.38
N ARG A 17 -3.26 -13.90 -4.47
CA ARG A 17 -4.40 -12.99 -4.35
C ARG A 17 -4.27 -12.09 -3.13
N PHE A 18 -3.95 -10.82 -3.37
CA PHE A 18 -3.77 -9.84 -2.31
C PHE A 18 -4.74 -8.67 -2.44
N ILE A 19 -5.17 -8.15 -1.29
CA ILE A 19 -6.01 -6.95 -1.18
C ILE A 19 -5.28 -5.94 -0.30
N VAL A 20 -5.18 -4.71 -0.76
CA VAL A 20 -4.80 -3.55 0.05
C VAL A 20 -6.06 -3.02 0.72
N PRO A 21 -6.24 -3.20 2.04
CA PRO A 21 -7.45 -2.79 2.73
C PRO A 21 -7.60 -1.27 2.78
N SER A 22 -8.82 -0.84 3.07
CA SER A 22 -9.21 0.56 3.12
C SER A 22 -8.44 1.41 4.16
N PHE A 23 -7.96 0.81 5.24
CA PHE A 23 -7.19 1.50 6.29
C PHE A 23 -5.71 1.70 5.92
N GLN A 24 -5.20 1.02 4.89
CA GLN A 24 -3.81 1.18 4.48
C GLN A 24 -3.57 2.58 3.89
N ARG A 25 -2.37 3.14 4.21
CA ARG A 25 -1.91 4.38 3.59
C ARG A 25 -1.70 4.20 2.08
N ARG A 26 -1.59 5.31 1.37
CA ARG A 26 -1.28 5.30 -0.07
C ARG A 26 0.08 4.70 -0.35
N TYR A 27 0.23 4.15 -1.55
CA TYR A 27 1.54 3.76 -2.06
C TYR A 27 2.40 5.00 -2.27
N ARG A 28 3.66 4.97 -1.82
CA ARG A 28 4.56 6.13 -1.83
C ARG A 28 5.99 5.82 -2.29
N TRP A 29 6.30 4.59 -2.64
CA TRP A 29 7.61 4.28 -3.20
C TRP A 29 7.70 4.79 -4.64
N GLY A 30 8.94 4.96 -5.14
CA GLY A 30 9.23 5.42 -6.50
C GLY A 30 9.87 6.80 -6.56
N GLU A 31 9.87 7.57 -5.48
CA GLU A 31 10.56 8.86 -5.41
C GLU A 31 11.69 8.87 -4.40
N GLU A 32 12.68 9.70 -4.67
CA GLU A 32 13.70 10.08 -3.69
C GLU A 32 13.09 11.07 -2.69
N ALA A 33 13.19 10.78 -1.40
CA ALA A 33 12.95 11.78 -0.38
C ALA A 33 14.21 12.64 -0.24
N THR A 34 14.07 13.88 0.21
CA THR A 34 15.11 14.93 0.24
C THR A 34 16.46 14.46 0.83
N ASP A 35 16.45 13.40 1.64
CA ASP A 35 17.63 12.80 2.29
C ASP A 35 17.71 11.27 2.16
N LYS A 36 16.88 10.63 1.33
CA LYS A 36 16.81 9.17 1.23
C LYS A 36 16.74 8.73 -0.23
N GLN A 37 17.55 7.73 -0.58
CA GLN A 37 17.49 7.08 -1.89
C GLN A 37 16.10 6.48 -2.16
N ASN A 38 15.74 6.39 -3.44
CA ASN A 38 14.48 5.77 -3.88
C ASN A 38 14.37 4.34 -3.36
N PRO A 39 13.33 4.00 -2.56
CA PRO A 39 13.18 2.67 -2.00
C PRO A 39 13.07 1.55 -3.04
N VAL A 40 12.58 1.87 -4.25
CA VAL A 40 12.52 0.90 -5.38
C VAL A 40 13.92 0.58 -5.86
N THR A 41 14.75 1.60 -6.08
CA THR A 41 16.15 1.42 -6.48
C THR A 41 16.92 0.60 -5.45
N LEU A 42 16.78 0.94 -4.16
CA LEU A 42 17.39 0.18 -3.06
C LEU A 42 16.99 -1.30 -3.06
N LEU A 43 15.70 -1.58 -3.31
CA LEU A 43 15.22 -2.96 -3.39
C LEU A 43 15.85 -3.69 -4.58
N LEU A 44 15.90 -3.06 -5.76
CA LEU A 44 16.48 -3.64 -6.97
C LEU A 44 17.98 -3.91 -6.82
N GLU A 45 18.71 -2.94 -6.27
CA GLU A 45 20.15 -3.07 -5.98
C GLU A 45 20.40 -4.21 -4.99
N GLY A 46 19.61 -4.28 -3.90
CA GLY A 46 19.72 -5.36 -2.91
C GLY A 46 19.46 -6.74 -3.50
N ILE A 47 18.46 -6.89 -4.37
CA ILE A 47 18.19 -8.15 -5.08
C ILE A 47 19.33 -8.46 -6.07
N GLY A 48 19.80 -7.47 -6.83
CA GLY A 48 20.90 -7.62 -7.78
C GLY A 48 22.21 -8.02 -7.10
N GLU A 49 22.50 -7.43 -5.96
CA GLU A 49 23.68 -7.77 -5.15
C GLU A 49 23.59 -9.20 -4.59
N ALA A 50 22.44 -9.57 -4.04
CA ALA A 50 22.21 -10.95 -3.60
C ALA A 50 22.36 -11.95 -4.74
N LYS A 51 21.81 -11.63 -5.93
CA LYS A 51 21.96 -12.44 -7.14
C LYS A 51 23.42 -12.63 -7.54
N SER A 52 24.21 -11.55 -7.51
CA SER A 52 25.63 -11.62 -7.87
C SER A 52 26.45 -12.47 -6.88
N ARG A 53 26.02 -12.55 -5.63
CA ARG A 53 26.63 -13.34 -4.56
C ARG A 53 26.07 -14.77 -4.46
N GLY A 54 25.00 -15.09 -5.18
CA GLY A 54 24.29 -16.37 -5.07
C GLY A 54 23.64 -16.60 -3.70
N THR A 55 23.14 -15.53 -3.06
CA THR A 55 22.52 -15.55 -1.73
C THR A 55 21.06 -15.08 -1.77
N ASP A 56 20.28 -15.35 -0.74
CA ASP A 56 18.91 -14.85 -0.63
C ASP A 56 18.87 -13.38 -0.25
N HIS A 57 17.87 -12.66 -0.75
CA HIS A 57 17.52 -11.30 -0.33
C HIS A 57 16.30 -11.32 0.60
N PHE A 58 16.40 -10.68 1.77
CA PHE A 58 15.32 -10.66 2.75
C PHE A 58 14.60 -9.32 2.80
N VAL A 59 13.30 -9.30 2.48
CA VAL A 59 12.47 -8.08 2.42
C VAL A 59 11.63 -7.85 3.69
N HIS A 60 12.14 -8.25 4.85
CA HIS A 60 11.46 -8.13 6.14
C HIS A 60 10.15 -8.93 6.25
N SER A 61 9.40 -8.71 7.35
CA SER A 61 8.13 -9.39 7.58
C SER A 61 6.99 -8.79 6.80
N ILE A 62 6.07 -9.63 6.36
CA ILE A 62 4.77 -9.26 5.78
C ILE A 62 3.70 -9.88 6.66
N GLN A 63 2.71 -9.09 7.08
CA GLN A 63 1.58 -9.61 7.83
C GLN A 63 0.32 -9.58 6.98
N LEU A 64 -0.34 -10.72 6.93
CA LEU A 64 -1.50 -10.99 6.11
C LEU A 64 -2.66 -11.48 6.98
N ARG A 65 -3.89 -11.22 6.56
CA ARG A 65 -5.10 -11.82 7.10
C ARG A 65 -5.88 -12.43 5.95
N ARG A 66 -6.33 -13.66 6.11
CA ARG A 66 -7.21 -14.29 5.13
C ARG A 66 -8.59 -13.64 5.20
N ASN A 67 -9.15 -13.33 4.05
CA ASN A 67 -10.53 -12.90 3.92
C ASN A 67 -11.36 -14.11 3.45
N ASP A 68 -12.13 -14.69 4.36
CA ASP A 68 -12.88 -15.93 4.11
C ASP A 68 -13.97 -15.77 3.05
N SER A 69 -14.51 -14.57 2.86
CA SER A 69 -15.55 -14.31 1.88
C SER A 69 -15.03 -14.29 0.45
N THR A 70 -13.77 -13.88 0.24
CA THR A 70 -13.15 -13.74 -1.09
C THR A 70 -12.05 -14.77 -1.33
N GLY A 71 -11.54 -15.42 -0.28
CA GLY A 71 -10.37 -16.29 -0.31
C GLY A 71 -9.05 -15.56 -0.60
N ALA A 72 -9.05 -14.22 -0.66
CA ALA A 72 -7.87 -13.41 -0.86
C ALA A 72 -7.20 -13.04 0.48
N TYR A 73 -5.98 -12.50 0.42
CA TYR A 73 -5.23 -12.10 1.61
C TYR A 73 -5.14 -10.58 1.72
N GLU A 74 -5.71 -10.04 2.80
CA GLU A 74 -5.60 -8.64 3.16
C GLU A 74 -4.20 -8.35 3.72
N ILE A 75 -3.57 -7.29 3.21
CA ILE A 75 -2.24 -6.88 3.65
C ILE A 75 -2.37 -5.99 4.89
N ILE A 76 -2.03 -6.52 6.07
CA ILE A 76 -2.02 -5.73 7.31
C ILE A 76 -0.73 -4.93 7.44
N ASN A 77 0.42 -5.52 7.07
CA ASN A 77 1.71 -4.83 7.03
C ASN A 77 2.52 -5.32 5.83
N GLY A 78 3.30 -4.43 5.23
CA GLY A 78 4.15 -4.74 4.07
C GLY A 78 3.56 -4.31 2.73
N GLN A 79 2.49 -3.51 2.71
CA GLN A 79 1.83 -3.03 1.49
C GLN A 79 2.81 -2.42 0.48
N GLN A 80 3.71 -1.54 0.90
CA GLN A 80 4.65 -0.89 -0.01
C GLN A 80 5.55 -1.93 -0.72
N ARG A 81 6.02 -2.93 0.01
CA ARG A 81 6.89 -4.01 -0.52
C ARG A 81 6.14 -4.94 -1.47
N ILE A 82 4.95 -5.40 -1.07
CA ILE A 82 4.11 -6.26 -1.94
C ILE A 82 3.76 -5.52 -3.23
N THR A 83 3.38 -4.24 -3.15
CA THR A 83 3.08 -3.44 -4.33
C THR A 83 4.31 -3.27 -5.23
N CYS A 84 5.49 -2.98 -4.65
CA CYS A 84 6.72 -2.85 -5.43
C CYS A 84 7.11 -4.17 -6.11
N LEU A 85 7.04 -5.30 -5.40
CA LEU A 85 7.32 -6.62 -5.97
C LEU A 85 6.32 -7.00 -7.06
N TYR A 86 5.04 -6.63 -6.89
CA TYR A 86 4.03 -6.80 -7.94
C TYR A 86 4.41 -6.02 -9.21
N LEU A 87 4.71 -4.72 -9.05
CA LEU A 87 5.11 -3.87 -10.18
C LEU A 87 6.37 -4.39 -10.86
N LEU A 88 7.36 -4.83 -10.08
CA LEU A 88 8.60 -5.42 -10.59
C LEU A 88 8.33 -6.64 -11.45
N LEU A 89 7.64 -7.65 -10.92
CA LEU A 89 7.38 -8.88 -11.66
C LEU A 89 6.56 -8.63 -12.91
N LYS A 90 5.55 -7.76 -12.85
CA LYS A 90 4.74 -7.39 -14.02
C LYS A 90 5.54 -6.60 -15.06
N ALA A 91 6.41 -5.69 -14.66
CA ALA A 91 7.28 -4.96 -15.57
C ALA A 91 8.31 -5.86 -16.26
N LEU A 92 8.75 -6.92 -15.58
CA LEU A 92 9.67 -7.93 -16.15
C LEU A 92 8.95 -9.04 -16.95
N GLY A 93 7.63 -8.93 -17.17
CA GLY A 93 6.87 -9.89 -17.95
C GLY A 93 6.70 -11.27 -17.29
N SER A 94 6.78 -11.35 -15.96
CA SER A 94 6.59 -12.60 -15.24
C SER A 94 5.13 -13.08 -15.29
N ASP A 95 4.93 -14.34 -15.62
CA ASP A 95 3.62 -15.01 -15.63
C ASP A 95 3.19 -15.50 -14.24
N ALA A 96 3.95 -15.20 -13.19
CA ALA A 96 3.60 -15.61 -11.83
C ALA A 96 2.19 -15.10 -11.47
N PRO A 97 1.34 -15.96 -10.85
CA PRO A 97 -0.01 -15.60 -10.47
C PRO A 97 0.03 -14.57 -9.31
N PHE A 98 0.08 -13.30 -9.66
CA PHE A 98 0.16 -12.22 -8.70
C PHE A 98 -0.90 -11.17 -9.04
N HIS A 99 -1.93 -11.10 -8.20
CA HIS A 99 -3.05 -10.19 -8.31
C HIS A 99 -3.08 -9.26 -7.11
N LEU A 100 -3.17 -7.96 -7.35
CA LEU A 100 -3.21 -6.94 -6.32
C LEU A 100 -4.44 -6.05 -6.51
N ASP A 101 -5.30 -6.02 -5.52
CA ASP A 101 -6.51 -5.21 -5.50
C ASP A 101 -6.41 -4.10 -4.45
N TYR A 102 -7.06 -2.98 -4.71
CA TYR A 102 -7.16 -1.83 -3.79
C TYR A 102 -8.62 -1.60 -3.42
N GLU A 103 -8.99 -1.98 -2.18
CA GLU A 103 -10.37 -1.99 -1.72
C GLU A 103 -11.07 -0.62 -1.83
N ALA A 104 -10.45 0.44 -1.33
CA ALA A 104 -11.05 1.78 -1.26
C ALA A 104 -10.59 2.73 -2.37
N ARG A 105 -9.79 2.26 -3.34
CA ARG A 105 -9.17 3.09 -4.38
C ARG A 105 -9.42 2.54 -5.77
N PRO A 106 -10.65 2.71 -6.30
CA PRO A 106 -11.05 2.11 -7.56
C PRO A 106 -10.21 2.59 -8.76
N LYS A 107 -9.71 3.84 -8.74
CA LYS A 107 -8.83 4.35 -9.80
C LYS A 107 -7.47 3.63 -9.82
N ALA A 108 -6.85 3.40 -8.64
CA ALA A 108 -5.60 2.65 -8.54
C ALA A 108 -5.78 1.20 -9.02
N LYS A 109 -6.87 0.53 -8.61
CA LYS A 109 -7.24 -0.80 -9.10
C LYS A 109 -7.41 -0.82 -10.63
N ALA A 110 -8.22 0.09 -11.17
CA ALA A 110 -8.49 0.18 -12.60
C ALA A 110 -7.21 0.42 -13.40
N TRP A 111 -6.30 1.27 -12.89
CA TRP A 111 -5.01 1.53 -13.52
C TRP A 111 -4.12 0.28 -13.59
N LEU A 112 -3.99 -0.46 -12.48
CA LEU A 112 -3.21 -1.70 -12.46
C LEU A 112 -3.80 -2.75 -13.41
N MET A 113 -5.13 -2.88 -13.44
CA MET A 113 -5.83 -3.78 -14.36
C MET A 113 -5.63 -3.38 -15.83
N SER A 114 -5.70 -2.09 -16.15
CA SER A 114 -5.46 -1.58 -17.51
C SER A 114 -3.99 -1.74 -17.92
N ARG A 115 -3.05 -1.53 -17.01
CA ARG A 115 -1.61 -1.56 -17.32
C ARG A 115 -1.06 -2.98 -17.48
N PHE A 116 -1.60 -3.94 -16.73
CA PHE A 116 -1.08 -5.30 -16.63
C PHE A 116 -2.13 -6.41 -16.81
N GLY A 117 -3.35 -6.07 -17.13
CA GLY A 117 -4.46 -6.99 -17.36
C GLY A 117 -5.05 -6.83 -18.77
N ASP A 118 -6.07 -7.62 -19.06
CA ASP A 118 -6.73 -7.64 -20.36
C ASP A 118 -7.84 -6.56 -20.52
N CYS A 119 -7.91 -5.60 -19.60
CA CYS A 119 -8.94 -4.57 -19.62
C CYS A 119 -8.43 -3.25 -20.19
N THR A 120 -9.03 -2.79 -21.28
CA THR A 120 -8.86 -1.43 -21.80
C THR A 120 -9.78 -0.47 -21.03
N ALA A 121 -9.32 0.08 -19.93
CA ALA A 121 -10.04 1.16 -19.27
C ALA A 121 -9.71 2.49 -19.95
N SER A 122 -10.69 3.10 -20.60
CA SER A 122 -10.61 4.45 -21.13
C SER A 122 -10.72 5.50 -20.01
N ASN A 123 -9.92 6.57 -20.08
CA ASN A 123 -9.89 7.72 -19.16
C ASN A 123 -9.22 7.50 -17.78
N LEU A 124 -7.99 6.95 -17.75
CA LEU A 124 -7.17 6.87 -16.55
C LEU A 124 -6.16 8.04 -16.41
N ASP A 125 -6.41 9.18 -17.06
CA ASP A 125 -5.50 10.34 -17.08
C ASP A 125 -5.45 11.14 -15.76
N GLU A 126 -6.30 10.84 -14.80
CA GLU A 126 -6.19 11.48 -13.49
C GLU A 126 -5.14 10.81 -12.62
N ASP A 127 -4.00 11.46 -12.48
CA ASP A 127 -2.94 11.05 -11.54
C ASP A 127 -3.44 11.14 -10.10
N THR A 128 -3.84 10.01 -9.56
CA THR A 128 -3.96 9.88 -8.11
C THR A 128 -2.57 9.68 -7.51
N CYS A 129 -2.41 9.97 -6.22
CA CYS A 129 -1.14 9.76 -5.53
C CYS A 129 -0.59 8.32 -5.70
N ASP A 130 -1.45 7.29 -5.67
CA ASP A 130 -1.02 5.91 -5.90
C ASP A 130 -0.53 5.70 -7.34
N ILE A 131 -1.29 6.17 -8.33
CA ILE A 131 -0.95 6.04 -9.76
C ILE A 131 0.36 6.78 -10.07
N TYR A 132 0.52 7.99 -9.54
CA TYR A 132 1.77 8.74 -9.67
C TYR A 132 2.97 7.93 -9.18
N HIS A 133 2.88 7.35 -7.98
CA HIS A 133 3.97 6.55 -7.43
C HIS A 133 4.14 5.18 -8.11
N PHE A 134 3.07 4.59 -8.68
CA PHE A 134 3.21 3.41 -9.54
C PHE A 134 4.04 3.75 -10.79
N LYS A 135 3.73 4.86 -11.45
CA LYS A 135 4.51 5.33 -12.61
C LYS A 135 5.97 5.57 -12.23
N LYS A 136 6.22 6.27 -11.13
CA LYS A 136 7.58 6.53 -10.63
C LYS A 136 8.34 5.25 -10.28
N SER A 137 7.66 4.26 -9.72
CA SER A 137 8.27 2.95 -9.46
C SER A 137 8.62 2.22 -10.76
N LEU A 138 7.74 2.26 -11.77
CA LEU A 138 8.03 1.68 -13.08
C LEU A 138 9.16 2.40 -13.79
N GLU A 139 9.22 3.74 -13.74
CA GLU A 139 10.36 4.52 -14.27
C GLU A 139 11.69 4.08 -13.62
N ALA A 140 11.71 3.86 -12.30
CA ALA A 140 12.90 3.38 -11.60
C ALA A 140 13.27 1.95 -12.01
N ILE A 141 12.28 1.06 -12.18
CA ILE A 141 12.49 -0.31 -12.66
C ILE A 141 13.04 -0.28 -14.09
N ASP A 142 12.42 0.48 -14.99
CA ASP A 142 12.85 0.61 -16.39
C ASP A 142 14.27 1.18 -16.48
N ALA A 143 14.61 2.17 -15.66
CA ALA A 143 15.94 2.74 -15.58
C ALA A 143 17.00 1.71 -15.13
N TYR A 144 16.68 0.90 -14.12
CA TYR A 144 17.56 -0.16 -13.63
C TYR A 144 17.86 -1.21 -14.72
N PHE A 145 16.84 -1.57 -15.51
CA PHE A 145 16.94 -2.57 -16.58
C PHE A 145 17.17 -1.98 -17.98
N ALA A 146 17.52 -0.70 -18.09
CA ALA A 146 17.64 0.01 -19.38
C ALA A 146 18.63 -0.64 -20.37
N ARG A 147 19.64 -1.37 -19.88
CA ARG A 147 20.65 -2.06 -20.66
C ARG A 147 20.51 -3.58 -20.65
N ALA A 148 19.51 -4.11 -19.93
CA ALA A 148 19.31 -5.55 -19.81
C ALA A 148 18.51 -6.08 -21.00
N THR A 149 18.90 -7.25 -21.47
CA THR A 149 18.15 -8.02 -22.45
C THR A 149 16.89 -8.63 -21.83
N GLU A 150 15.90 -8.99 -22.63
CA GLU A 150 14.69 -9.68 -22.14
C GLU A 150 15.02 -10.97 -21.39
N GLN A 151 16.08 -11.68 -21.85
CA GLN A 151 16.56 -12.90 -21.17
C GLN A 151 17.11 -12.57 -19.76
N GLU A 152 17.87 -11.50 -19.60
CA GLU A 152 18.38 -11.06 -18.29
C GLU A 152 17.26 -10.60 -17.36
N LYS A 153 16.24 -9.94 -17.88
CA LYS A 153 15.03 -9.58 -17.16
C LYS A 153 14.28 -10.81 -16.65
N ALA A 154 14.07 -11.81 -17.52
CA ALA A 154 13.42 -13.07 -17.15
C ALA A 154 14.20 -13.80 -16.06
N VAL A 155 15.52 -13.94 -16.21
CA VAL A 155 16.41 -14.54 -15.20
C VAL A 155 16.36 -13.77 -13.87
N PHE A 156 16.24 -12.43 -13.91
CA PHE A 156 16.10 -11.64 -12.69
C PHE A 156 14.73 -11.86 -12.02
N ALA A 157 13.67 -11.95 -12.81
CA ALA A 157 12.32 -12.22 -12.30
C ALA A 157 12.25 -13.60 -11.62
N ASP A 158 12.81 -14.64 -12.24
CA ASP A 158 12.89 -15.98 -11.65
C ASP A 158 13.72 -15.97 -10.36
N TYR A 159 14.87 -15.29 -10.39
CA TYR A 159 15.68 -15.12 -9.18
C TYR A 159 14.89 -14.42 -8.07
N ALA A 160 14.17 -13.35 -8.39
CA ALA A 160 13.35 -12.66 -7.42
C ALA A 160 12.24 -13.56 -6.84
N LEU A 161 11.64 -14.42 -7.66
CA LEU A 161 10.64 -15.39 -7.19
C LEU A 161 11.22 -16.40 -6.21
N ASP A 162 12.42 -16.90 -6.45
CA ASP A 162 13.00 -18.00 -5.69
C ASP A 162 13.86 -17.56 -4.52
N HIS A 163 14.52 -16.40 -4.61
CA HIS A 163 15.52 -15.92 -3.66
C HIS A 163 15.14 -14.63 -2.91
N VAL A 164 14.04 -13.97 -3.25
CA VAL A 164 13.48 -12.91 -2.39
C VAL A 164 12.62 -13.58 -1.34
N HIS A 165 13.01 -13.45 -0.08
CA HIS A 165 12.39 -14.07 1.08
C HIS A 165 11.73 -13.05 1.98
N THR A 166 10.61 -13.45 2.58
CA THR A 166 9.91 -12.70 3.62
C THR A 166 9.55 -13.60 4.79
N LEU A 167 9.39 -13.02 5.98
CA LEU A 167 8.70 -13.68 7.08
C LEU A 167 7.21 -13.40 6.94
N ALA A 168 6.47 -14.36 6.39
CA ALA A 168 5.02 -14.27 6.26
C ALA A 168 4.37 -14.64 7.59
N ILE A 169 3.56 -13.71 8.12
CA ILE A 169 2.83 -13.85 9.40
C ILE A 169 1.34 -13.74 9.08
N THR A 170 0.55 -14.74 9.50
CA THR A 170 -0.90 -14.65 9.42
C THR A 170 -1.44 -14.07 10.72
N ALA A 171 -2.16 -12.96 10.64
CA ALA A 171 -2.87 -12.39 11.77
C ALA A 171 -4.03 -13.32 12.17
N ASP A 172 -4.36 -13.32 13.46
CA ASP A 172 -5.54 -14.03 13.97
C ASP A 172 -6.81 -13.46 13.29
N GLU A 173 -7.68 -14.34 12.81
CA GLU A 173 -8.95 -13.97 12.17
C GLU A 173 -9.86 -13.15 13.09
N LYS A 174 -9.74 -13.34 14.41
CA LYS A 174 -10.48 -12.61 15.44
C LYS A 174 -9.87 -11.26 15.81
N ALA A 175 -8.62 -11.00 15.45
CA ALA A 175 -7.96 -9.72 15.74
C ALA A 175 -8.53 -8.62 14.83
N ASP A 176 -8.83 -7.45 15.44
CA ASP A 176 -9.16 -6.26 14.64
C ASP A 176 -7.93 -5.86 13.78
N PRO A 177 -8.07 -5.90 12.45
CA PRO A 177 -6.96 -5.59 11.55
C PRO A 177 -6.48 -4.14 11.68
N VAL A 178 -7.38 -3.21 12.03
CA VAL A 178 -7.04 -1.79 12.16
C VAL A 178 -6.25 -1.55 13.44
N ALA A 179 -6.68 -2.19 14.56
CA ALA A 179 -5.93 -2.13 15.81
C ALA A 179 -4.54 -2.80 15.67
N THR A 180 -4.48 -3.94 14.99
CA THR A 180 -3.20 -4.63 14.72
C THR A 180 -2.27 -3.77 13.85
N PHE A 181 -2.81 -3.11 12.83
CA PHE A 181 -2.07 -2.17 12.00
C PHE A 181 -1.51 -1.00 12.82
N GLY A 182 -2.32 -0.39 13.69
CA GLY A 182 -1.92 0.70 14.57
C GLY A 182 -0.79 0.31 15.51
N LEU A 183 -0.90 -0.83 16.19
CA LEU A 183 0.13 -1.35 17.11
C LEU A 183 1.46 -1.63 16.40
N MET A 184 1.45 -2.18 15.20
CA MET A 184 2.67 -2.50 14.46
C MET A 184 3.37 -1.28 13.86
N ASN A 185 2.65 -0.22 13.58
CA ASN A 185 3.22 1.00 13.03
C ASN A 185 3.64 2.00 14.13
N ALA A 186 3.15 1.86 15.35
CA ALA A 186 3.53 2.71 16.48
C ALA A 186 5.05 2.66 16.82
N THR A 187 5.75 1.60 16.39
CA THR A 187 7.19 1.40 16.64
C THR A 187 8.09 1.65 15.42
N LYS A 188 7.49 1.94 14.24
CA LYS A 188 8.22 2.22 12.99
C LYS A 188 7.91 3.64 12.56
N GLU A 189 8.74 4.21 11.69
CA GLU A 189 8.65 5.59 11.16
C GLU A 189 7.32 6.30 11.45
N SER A 190 7.35 7.46 12.08
CA SER A 190 6.18 8.18 12.55
C SER A 190 5.10 8.23 11.47
N MET A 191 3.98 7.54 11.70
CA MET A 191 2.78 7.72 10.88
C MET A 191 2.41 9.19 10.93
N GLN A 192 2.01 9.76 9.80
CA GLN A 192 1.45 11.10 9.83
C GLN A 192 0.18 11.09 10.71
N ALA A 193 -0.04 12.16 11.46
CA ALA A 193 -1.22 12.29 12.32
C ALA A 193 -2.53 11.96 11.57
N ALA A 194 -2.62 12.34 10.29
CA ALA A 194 -3.74 12.01 9.43
C ALA A 194 -3.96 10.49 9.23
N ASP A 195 -2.89 9.69 9.15
CA ASP A 195 -3.01 8.24 8.98
C ASP A 195 -3.50 7.57 10.28
N ILE A 196 -3.07 8.08 11.44
CA ILE A 196 -3.52 7.61 12.76
C ILE A 196 -5.00 7.92 12.94
N ILE A 197 -5.42 9.16 12.65
CA ILE A 197 -6.81 9.58 12.76
C ILE A 197 -7.70 8.81 11.80
N LYS A 198 -7.23 8.56 10.55
CA LYS A 198 -7.94 7.70 9.61
C LYS A 198 -8.19 6.30 10.20
N ALA A 199 -7.15 5.68 10.75
CA ALA A 199 -7.25 4.36 11.35
C ALA A 199 -8.28 4.36 12.50
N ASP A 200 -8.26 5.35 13.39
CA ASP A 200 -9.20 5.47 14.49
C ASP A 200 -10.64 5.69 14.02
N ILE A 201 -10.88 6.56 13.04
CA ILE A 201 -12.21 6.75 12.44
C ILE A 201 -12.73 5.43 11.89
N LEU A 202 -11.92 4.68 11.16
CA LEU A 202 -12.34 3.41 10.56
C LEU A 202 -12.57 2.32 11.61
N ARG A 203 -11.78 2.33 12.70
CA ARG A 203 -11.99 1.44 13.85
C ARG A 203 -13.32 1.74 14.53
N LEU A 204 -13.59 2.98 14.85
CA LEU A 204 -14.87 3.41 15.47
C LEU A 204 -16.06 3.11 14.57
N ALA A 205 -15.93 3.32 13.26
CA ALA A 205 -16.99 3.04 12.29
C ALA A 205 -17.30 1.55 12.13
N SER A 206 -16.41 0.67 12.57
CA SER A 206 -16.58 -0.79 12.53
C SER A 206 -16.60 -1.43 13.92
N ASP A 207 -16.93 -0.66 14.96
CA ASP A 207 -17.01 -1.16 16.33
C ASP A 207 -18.12 -2.22 16.46
N PRO A 208 -17.79 -3.46 16.84
CA PRO A 208 -18.78 -4.52 17.05
C PRO A 208 -19.78 -4.23 18.18
N ALA A 209 -19.46 -3.29 19.07
CA ALA A 209 -20.36 -2.86 20.16
C ALA A 209 -21.51 -1.99 19.67
N GLN A 210 -21.57 -1.61 18.39
CA GLN A 210 -22.70 -0.85 17.84
C GLN A 210 -24.00 -1.68 17.94
N PRO A 211 -25.04 -1.19 18.60
CA PRO A 211 -26.28 -1.92 18.78
C PRO A 211 -26.95 -2.16 17.42
N HIS A 212 -27.37 -3.41 17.19
CA HIS A 212 -28.09 -3.86 16.00
C HIS A 212 -27.33 -3.88 14.67
N ALA A 213 -25.99 -3.61 14.64
CA ALA A 213 -25.22 -3.69 13.40
C ALA A 213 -24.79 -5.13 13.10
N THR A 214 -25.05 -5.60 11.89
CA THR A 214 -24.50 -6.88 11.41
C THR A 214 -23.04 -6.71 10.99
N PRO A 215 -22.23 -7.80 10.91
CA PRO A 215 -20.87 -7.73 10.38
C PRO A 215 -20.78 -7.08 8.98
N ARG A 216 -21.81 -7.30 8.16
CA ARG A 216 -21.92 -6.69 6.83
C ARG A 216 -22.18 -5.19 6.89
N ASP A 217 -22.99 -4.73 7.86
CA ASP A 217 -23.25 -3.29 8.04
C ASP A 217 -21.98 -2.57 8.51
N LEU A 218 -21.25 -3.16 9.44
CA LEU A 218 -19.98 -2.62 9.93
C LEU A 218 -18.94 -2.55 8.80
N TYR A 219 -18.84 -3.61 7.97
CA TYR A 219 -17.97 -3.59 6.79
C TYR A 219 -18.36 -2.48 5.81
N ASN A 220 -19.64 -2.37 5.45
CA ASN A 220 -20.13 -1.35 4.52
C ASN A 220 -19.90 0.07 5.06
N GLN A 221 -20.10 0.27 6.37
CA GLN A 221 -19.89 1.55 7.03
C GLN A 221 -18.41 1.94 6.98
N ARG A 222 -17.51 1.03 7.36
CA ARG A 222 -16.05 1.24 7.25
C ARG A 222 -15.63 1.58 5.83
N HIS A 223 -16.13 0.83 4.86
CA HIS A 223 -15.81 1.04 3.46
C HIS A 223 -16.28 2.43 2.97
N ARG A 224 -17.49 2.85 3.35
CA ARG A 224 -18.02 4.19 3.05
C ARG A 224 -17.14 5.29 3.63
N TYR A 225 -16.77 5.21 4.92
CA TYR A 225 -15.89 6.22 5.53
C TYR A 225 -14.50 6.26 4.88
N ALA A 226 -13.96 5.09 4.52
CA ALA A 226 -12.69 5.03 3.81
C ALA A 226 -12.76 5.72 2.43
N GLN A 227 -13.85 5.51 1.69
CA GLN A 227 -14.06 6.17 0.40
C GLN A 227 -14.21 7.69 0.54
N GLU A 228 -14.98 8.17 1.53
CA GLU A 228 -15.13 9.60 1.79
C GLU A 228 -13.79 10.23 2.19
N TRP A 229 -13.01 9.56 3.03
CA TRP A 229 -11.66 10.01 3.36
C TRP A 229 -10.79 10.15 2.11
N GLU A 230 -10.82 9.17 1.21
CA GLU A 230 -10.03 9.22 -0.04
C GLU A 230 -10.50 10.38 -0.95
N LYS A 231 -11.81 10.63 -1.05
CA LYS A 231 -12.34 11.78 -1.80
C LYS A 231 -11.82 13.11 -1.22
N CYS A 232 -11.91 13.29 0.10
CA CYS A 232 -11.37 14.46 0.79
C CYS A 232 -9.87 14.61 0.52
N ALA A 233 -9.11 13.53 0.69
CA ALA A 233 -7.67 13.56 0.50
C ALA A 233 -7.27 13.87 -0.96
N LEU A 234 -8.03 13.40 -1.94
CA LEU A 234 -7.83 13.73 -3.36
C LEU A 234 -8.08 15.22 -3.62
N TRP A 235 -9.18 15.77 -3.09
CA TRP A 235 -9.52 17.18 -3.26
C TRP A 235 -8.44 18.08 -2.65
N TRP A 236 -8.00 17.80 -1.42
CA TRP A 236 -6.97 18.58 -0.73
C TRP A 236 -5.58 18.49 -1.39
N ASN A 237 -5.34 17.47 -2.20
CA ASN A 237 -4.07 17.31 -2.95
C ASN A 237 -4.10 17.92 -4.36
N GLN A 238 -5.21 18.51 -4.81
CA GLN A 238 -5.25 19.23 -6.09
C GLN A 238 -4.31 20.44 -6.04
N SER A 239 -3.64 20.72 -7.16
CA SER A 239 -2.58 21.73 -7.23
C SER A 239 -3.06 23.15 -6.86
N ASP A 240 -4.25 23.50 -7.34
CA ASP A 240 -4.90 24.79 -7.06
C ASP A 240 -5.34 24.92 -5.59
N VAL A 241 -5.88 23.86 -5.01
CA VAL A 241 -6.23 23.81 -3.59
C VAL A 241 -4.97 23.90 -2.73
N ARG A 242 -3.91 23.16 -3.08
CA ARG A 242 -2.64 23.24 -2.37
C ARG A 242 -2.02 24.63 -2.42
N GLN A 243 -1.99 25.27 -3.57
CA GLN A 243 -1.45 26.62 -3.71
C GLN A 243 -2.23 27.65 -2.90
N TYR A 244 -3.54 27.48 -2.77
CA TYR A 244 -4.39 28.43 -2.05
C TYR A 244 -4.30 28.28 -0.54
N TYR A 245 -4.25 27.07 -0.02
CA TYR A 245 -4.34 26.79 1.42
C TYR A 245 -3.00 26.46 2.09
N PHE A 246 -1.96 26.11 1.33
CA PHE A 246 -0.72 25.57 1.89
C PHE A 246 0.51 26.33 1.39
N THR A 247 1.32 26.79 2.32
CA THR A 247 2.60 27.45 2.03
C THR A 247 3.81 26.56 2.29
N SER A 248 3.62 25.35 2.83
CA SER A 248 4.70 24.44 3.24
C SER A 248 4.37 22.97 2.98
N ALA A 249 5.38 22.11 3.24
CA ALA A 249 5.37 20.66 3.00
C ALA A 249 4.43 19.85 3.92
N ASP A 250 3.56 20.48 4.68
CA ASP A 250 2.67 19.81 5.62
C ASP A 250 1.63 18.94 4.90
N SER A 251 1.24 17.85 5.55
CA SER A 251 0.21 16.96 5.03
C SER A 251 -1.13 17.72 4.93
N PRO A 252 -1.70 17.86 3.70
CA PRO A 252 -2.97 18.57 3.52
C PRO A 252 -4.10 18.03 4.40
N MET A 253 -4.13 16.72 4.64
CA MET A 253 -5.14 16.10 5.51
C MET A 253 -4.95 16.48 6.98
N SER A 254 -3.73 16.63 7.46
CA SER A 254 -3.47 17.08 8.85
C SER A 254 -3.98 18.49 9.06
N LEU A 255 -3.78 19.37 8.10
CA LEU A 255 -4.31 20.76 8.16
C LEU A 255 -5.85 20.80 8.09
N MET A 256 -6.46 20.00 7.20
CA MET A 256 -7.93 19.87 7.17
C MET A 256 -8.47 19.45 8.54
N LEU A 257 -7.85 18.46 9.16
CA LEU A 257 -8.26 17.97 10.49
C LEU A 257 -8.11 19.07 11.57
N MET A 258 -7.03 19.86 11.53
CA MET A 258 -6.86 21.00 12.42
C MET A 258 -7.94 22.07 12.21
N LEU A 259 -8.31 22.36 10.97
CA LEU A 259 -9.41 23.28 10.65
C LEU A 259 -10.76 22.76 11.16
N CYS A 260 -11.03 21.45 10.99
CA CYS A 260 -12.22 20.82 11.54
C CYS A 260 -12.25 20.92 13.08
N LEU A 261 -11.16 20.61 13.75
CA LEU A 261 -11.08 20.73 15.22
C LEU A 261 -11.30 22.16 15.72
N ARG A 262 -10.75 23.17 15.02
CA ARG A 262 -10.99 24.58 15.36
C ARG A 262 -12.45 25.01 15.20
N ASN A 263 -13.17 24.45 14.25
CA ASN A 263 -14.56 24.81 13.98
C ASN A 263 -15.57 24.05 14.87
N TYR A 264 -15.20 22.89 15.39
CA TYR A 264 -16.09 22.02 16.17
C TYR A 264 -15.70 21.87 17.64
N GLY A 265 -14.51 22.38 18.05
CA GLY A 265 -14.01 22.29 19.41
C GLY A 265 -13.86 23.66 20.04
N ASP A 266 -14.71 23.99 21.02
CA ASP A 266 -14.58 25.22 21.78
C ASP A 266 -13.33 25.29 22.69
N ASP A 267 -12.49 24.23 22.74
CA ASP A 267 -11.40 24.12 23.71
C ASP A 267 -10.10 23.47 23.19
N CYS A 268 -9.86 23.39 21.88
CA CYS A 268 -8.61 22.84 21.35
C CYS A 268 -7.47 23.88 21.34
N THR A 269 -7.01 24.31 22.52
CA THR A 269 -5.88 25.24 22.67
C THR A 269 -4.52 24.54 22.85
N GLN A 270 -4.45 23.20 22.86
CA GLN A 270 -3.18 22.48 22.97
C GLN A 270 -2.70 21.98 21.60
N PRO A 271 -1.42 22.20 21.25
CA PRO A 271 -0.84 21.61 20.04
C PRO A 271 -0.80 20.09 20.18
N LEU A 272 -1.17 19.40 19.13
CA LEU A 272 -0.93 17.95 19.00
C LEU A 272 0.58 17.72 18.98
N THR A 273 1.15 17.26 20.09
CA THR A 273 2.55 16.84 20.22
C THR A 273 2.77 15.47 19.58
#